data_6d2d612ca733eceb28e0b65ef2e873d5
#
_entry.id   6d2d612ca733eceb28e0b65ef2e873d5
#
_cell.length_a   1.000
_cell.length_b   1.000
_cell.length_c   1.000
_cell.angle_alpha   90.00
_cell.angle_beta   90.00
_cell.angle_gamma   90.00
#
_symmetry.space_group_name_H-M   'P 1'
#
loop_
_entity.id
_entity.type
_entity.pdbx_description
1 polymer ?
#
loop_
_entity_poly.entity_id
_entity_poly.type
_entity_poly.pdbx_seq_one_letter_code
_entity_poly.pdbx_strand_id
1 'polypeptide(L)'
;MVLNYIWIAFFLIAFVVALAKLVIGGDTTVFTEIINSSFASAKTGFEISLGLTGILSLWLGIMKIGEKGGMIQAFARLASPVFSKLFPGIPKDHPVTGSIFMNLSANLLGLDNAATPMGLKAMQQLQELNEGKKDTASNPMIMFLCINASGLTLIPITIMMYRAQLGAANPSDVFLPIMLATFTSTLVAILAVCIQQRINILQKNLLLFFGGLSAFIGGLIWLFNSLEQEQVSLYSTLFSNTLLFTIICGFIVSGVRKKLNVYDAFIEGAKEGFQTAITIIPYLIAVLVGIGVFRASGAMDFIIEGVRMGVAAIGLDTEFVGALPTMLMKPLSGSGARGMMLDAMNTYGADSFVGRLSSIVQGSCDTTFYVVALYYGSVGIRNTRYTVPCALLADLAGAIAAVTLTYLFFQQA
;
A
#
# COMPACT_ATOMS: atom_id res chain seq x y z
N MET A 1 14.52 4.13 -10.79
CA MET A 1 14.63 4.55 -12.20
C MET A 1 13.26 4.94 -12.80
N VAL A 2 12.18 4.16 -12.64
CA VAL A 2 10.87 4.46 -13.25
C VAL A 2 10.32 5.82 -12.81
N LEU A 3 10.32 6.12 -11.50
CA LEU A 3 9.83 7.40 -10.96
C LEU A 3 10.55 8.61 -11.57
N ASN A 4 11.85 8.49 -11.86
CA ASN A 4 12.62 9.56 -12.50
C ASN A 4 12.07 9.92 -13.88
N TYR A 5 11.75 8.91 -14.72
CA TYR A 5 11.17 9.15 -16.04
C TYR A 5 9.76 9.73 -15.95
N ILE A 6 8.94 9.26 -15.02
CA ILE A 6 7.58 9.78 -14.78
C ILE A 6 7.67 11.24 -14.33
N TRP A 7 8.55 11.55 -13.40
CA TRP A 7 8.74 12.90 -12.89
C TRP A 7 9.19 13.87 -13.99
N ILE A 8 10.16 13.46 -14.83
CA ILE A 8 10.59 14.21 -16.00
C ILE A 8 9.42 14.40 -16.98
N ALA A 9 8.65 13.34 -17.24
CA ALA A 9 7.50 13.40 -18.14
C ALA A 9 6.43 14.38 -17.67
N PHE A 10 6.17 14.51 -16.36
CA PHE A 10 5.23 15.50 -15.84
C PHE A 10 5.60 16.92 -16.26
N PHE A 11 6.87 17.31 -16.15
CA PHE A 11 7.32 18.64 -16.53
C PHE A 11 7.32 18.85 -18.05
N LEU A 12 7.84 17.87 -18.82
CA LEU A 12 7.95 18.00 -20.27
C LEU A 12 6.57 18.00 -20.94
N ILE A 13 5.67 17.11 -20.52
CA ILE A 13 4.30 17.08 -21.07
C ILE A 13 3.56 18.35 -20.66
N ALA A 14 3.67 18.78 -19.41
CA ALA A 14 3.08 20.02 -18.94
C ALA A 14 3.54 21.22 -19.76
N PHE A 15 4.84 21.29 -20.08
CA PHE A 15 5.39 22.35 -20.92
C PHE A 15 4.81 22.33 -22.34
N VAL A 16 4.73 21.15 -22.96
CA VAL A 16 4.15 21.04 -24.34
C VAL A 16 2.68 21.42 -24.34
N VAL A 17 1.89 20.95 -23.33
CA VAL A 17 0.47 21.28 -23.22
C VAL A 17 0.27 22.77 -22.95
N ALA A 18 1.10 23.37 -22.09
CA ALA A 18 1.06 24.80 -21.81
C ALA A 18 1.39 25.64 -23.07
N LEU A 19 2.39 25.25 -23.86
CA LEU A 19 2.68 25.88 -25.15
C LEU A 19 1.52 25.76 -26.13
N ALA A 20 0.89 24.61 -26.23
CA ALA A 20 -0.27 24.39 -27.07
C ALA A 20 -1.44 25.29 -26.64
N LYS A 21 -1.74 25.41 -25.35
CA LYS A 21 -2.76 26.32 -24.82
C LYS A 21 -2.44 27.78 -25.12
N LEU A 22 -1.18 28.21 -24.96
CA LEU A 22 -0.76 29.57 -25.25
C LEU A 22 -0.89 29.90 -26.76
N VAL A 23 -0.34 29.04 -27.63
CA VAL A 23 -0.23 29.34 -29.07
C VAL A 23 -1.55 29.10 -29.81
N ILE A 24 -2.27 28.03 -29.49
CA ILE A 24 -3.50 27.63 -30.18
C ILE A 24 -4.74 28.21 -29.47
N GLY A 25 -4.75 28.14 -28.12
CA GLY A 25 -5.86 28.58 -27.29
C GLY A 25 -5.81 30.07 -26.89
N GLY A 26 -4.67 30.76 -27.09
CA GLY A 26 -4.48 32.14 -26.64
C GLY A 26 -4.44 32.31 -25.10
N ASP A 27 -4.25 31.24 -24.35
CA ASP A 27 -4.21 31.27 -22.88
C ASP A 27 -2.87 31.83 -22.39
N THR A 28 -2.87 33.11 -22.04
CA THR A 28 -1.69 33.82 -21.53
C THR A 28 -1.43 33.57 -20.04
N THR A 29 -2.36 32.92 -19.32
CA THR A 29 -2.28 32.70 -17.86
C THR A 29 -1.65 31.37 -17.49
N VAL A 30 -1.65 30.38 -18.38
CA VAL A 30 -1.25 29.00 -18.13
C VAL A 30 0.13 28.87 -17.49
N PHE A 31 1.15 29.60 -17.94
CA PHE A 31 2.48 29.55 -17.34
C PHE A 31 2.51 30.18 -15.95
N THR A 32 1.74 31.22 -15.70
CA THR A 32 1.59 31.82 -14.37
C THR A 32 0.93 30.84 -13.40
N GLU A 33 -0.11 30.12 -13.84
CA GLU A 33 -0.80 29.12 -13.08
C GLU A 33 0.12 27.94 -12.72
N ILE A 34 0.93 27.47 -13.66
CA ILE A 34 1.93 26.40 -13.44
C ILE A 34 2.96 26.84 -12.40
N ILE A 35 3.51 28.04 -12.49
CA ILE A 35 4.49 28.54 -11.51
C ILE A 35 3.87 28.72 -10.14
N ASN A 36 2.67 29.30 -10.06
CA ASN A 36 1.95 29.43 -8.79
C ASN A 36 1.62 28.06 -8.17
N SER A 37 1.19 27.09 -8.99
CA SER A 37 0.96 25.71 -8.55
C SER A 37 2.24 25.05 -8.02
N SER A 38 3.40 25.31 -8.64
CA SER A 38 4.68 24.79 -8.16
C SER A 38 5.00 25.27 -6.73
N PHE A 39 4.83 26.58 -6.47
CA PHE A 39 5.04 27.13 -5.13
C PHE A 39 4.01 26.64 -4.12
N ALA A 40 2.74 26.60 -4.51
CA ALA A 40 1.67 26.08 -3.65
C ALA A 40 1.91 24.60 -3.30
N SER A 41 2.26 23.76 -4.28
CA SER A 41 2.56 22.34 -4.07
C SER A 41 3.78 22.12 -3.18
N ALA A 42 4.82 22.94 -3.33
CA ALA A 42 6.01 22.88 -2.47
C ALA A 42 5.65 23.23 -1.01
N LYS A 43 4.86 24.29 -0.80
CA LYS A 43 4.36 24.67 0.52
C LYS A 43 3.49 23.55 1.13
N THR A 44 2.54 23.02 0.39
CA THR A 44 1.67 21.91 0.81
C THR A 44 2.50 20.67 1.20
N GLY A 45 3.51 20.29 0.41
CA GLY A 45 4.37 19.15 0.71
C GLY A 45 5.15 19.32 2.03
N PHE A 46 5.62 20.52 2.32
CA PHE A 46 6.26 20.86 3.59
C PHE A 46 5.27 20.81 4.77
N GLU A 47 4.11 21.46 4.64
CA GLU A 47 3.07 21.51 5.69
C GLU A 47 2.54 20.13 6.05
N ILE A 48 2.28 19.27 5.06
CA ILE A 48 1.89 17.87 5.27
C ILE A 48 2.96 17.13 6.06
N SER A 49 4.23 17.24 5.65
CA SER A 49 5.34 16.55 6.31
C SER A 49 5.54 17.01 7.75
N LEU A 50 5.41 18.31 7.98
CA LEU A 50 5.52 18.88 9.33
C LEU A 50 4.38 18.38 10.24
N GLY A 51 3.16 18.40 9.76
CA GLY A 51 1.99 17.92 10.51
C GLY A 51 2.03 16.41 10.80
N LEU A 52 2.63 15.63 9.91
CA LEU A 52 2.84 14.20 10.12
C LEU A 52 3.82 13.88 11.25
N THR A 53 4.68 14.80 11.65
CA THR A 53 5.75 14.55 12.63
C THR A 53 5.20 13.98 13.94
N GLY A 54 4.14 14.58 14.50
CA GLY A 54 3.53 14.11 15.74
C GLY A 54 2.86 12.74 15.58
N ILE A 55 2.14 12.53 14.49
CA ILE A 55 1.40 11.30 14.23
C ILE A 55 2.36 10.14 13.94
N LEU A 56 3.43 10.38 13.16
CA LEU A 56 4.50 9.39 12.91
C LEU A 56 5.21 9.02 14.21
N SER A 57 5.54 10.01 15.06
CA SER A 57 6.17 9.75 16.35
C SER A 57 5.29 8.91 17.27
N LEU A 58 3.98 9.20 17.32
CA LEU A 58 3.01 8.41 18.10
C LEU A 58 3.01 6.95 17.64
N TRP A 59 2.78 6.73 16.34
CA TRP A 59 2.61 5.37 15.82
C TRP A 59 3.91 4.56 15.82
N LEU A 60 5.04 5.12 15.39
CA LEU A 60 6.32 4.40 15.45
C LEU A 60 6.76 4.14 16.89
N GLY A 61 6.39 5.02 17.85
CA GLY A 61 6.56 4.76 19.27
C GLY A 61 5.78 3.53 19.75
N ILE A 62 4.49 3.43 19.41
CA ILE A 62 3.64 2.28 19.74
C ILE A 62 4.15 1.00 19.07
N MET A 63 4.52 1.09 17.79
CA MET A 63 5.02 -0.06 17.03
C MET A 63 6.34 -0.59 17.59
N LYS A 64 7.22 0.29 18.08
CA LYS A 64 8.48 -0.10 18.73
C LYS A 64 8.26 -0.92 20.00
N ILE A 65 7.22 -0.61 20.77
CA ILE A 65 6.81 -1.43 21.93
C ILE A 65 6.42 -2.84 21.46
N GLY A 66 5.59 -2.94 20.42
CA GLY A 66 5.17 -4.23 19.85
C GLY A 66 6.32 -5.05 19.28
N GLU A 67 7.24 -4.41 18.57
CA GLU A 67 8.47 -5.02 18.02
C GLU A 67 9.31 -5.64 19.16
N LYS A 68 9.71 -4.82 20.14
CA LYS A 68 10.49 -5.27 21.30
C LYS A 68 9.69 -6.22 22.20
N GLY A 69 8.38 -6.07 22.27
CA GLY A 69 7.44 -6.94 22.95
C GLY A 69 7.34 -8.35 22.36
N GLY A 70 7.87 -8.58 21.15
CA GLY A 70 7.91 -9.90 20.52
C GLY A 70 6.63 -10.23 19.74
N MET A 71 5.85 -9.25 19.35
CA MET A 71 4.63 -9.45 18.55
C MET A 71 4.94 -10.05 17.18
N ILE A 72 6.05 -9.62 16.55
CA ILE A 72 6.50 -10.19 15.25
C ILE A 72 6.68 -11.71 15.38
N GLN A 73 7.37 -12.17 16.43
CA GLN A 73 7.60 -13.59 16.68
C GLN A 73 6.31 -14.36 17.01
N ALA A 74 5.36 -13.71 17.68
CA ALA A 74 4.06 -14.31 17.97
C ALA A 74 3.25 -14.54 16.67
N PHE A 75 3.17 -13.52 15.80
CA PHE A 75 2.52 -13.64 14.50
C PHE A 75 3.23 -14.63 13.58
N ALA A 76 4.57 -14.63 13.53
CA ALA A 76 5.34 -15.59 12.75
C ALA A 76 5.01 -17.05 13.14
N ARG A 77 4.90 -17.34 14.44
CA ARG A 77 4.50 -18.67 14.92
C ARG A 77 3.06 -19.04 14.53
N LEU A 78 2.15 -18.07 14.58
CA LEU A 78 0.75 -18.29 14.20
C LEU A 78 0.60 -18.55 12.68
N ALA A 79 1.35 -17.84 11.85
CA ALA A 79 1.31 -17.94 10.39
C ALA A 79 2.02 -19.19 9.84
N SER A 80 3.06 -19.69 10.55
CA SER A 80 3.94 -20.77 10.12
C SER A 80 3.22 -22.02 9.60
N PRO A 81 2.16 -22.58 10.25
CA PRO A 81 1.52 -23.82 9.80
C PRO A 81 0.86 -23.72 8.41
N VAL A 82 0.42 -22.51 8.03
CA VAL A 82 -0.21 -22.26 6.74
C VAL A 82 0.85 -21.96 5.68
N PHE A 83 1.69 -20.98 5.96
CA PHE A 83 2.65 -20.48 4.99
C PHE A 83 3.78 -21.47 4.66
N SER A 84 4.14 -22.38 5.59
CA SER A 84 5.12 -23.44 5.30
C SER A 84 4.72 -24.34 4.12
N LYS A 85 3.42 -24.48 3.86
CA LYS A 85 2.89 -25.26 2.72
C LYS A 85 3.00 -24.55 1.38
N LEU A 86 3.18 -23.24 1.40
CA LEU A 86 3.40 -22.43 0.20
C LEU A 86 4.85 -22.48 -0.29
N PHE A 87 5.76 -23.04 0.50
CA PHE A 87 7.19 -23.11 0.21
C PHE A 87 7.71 -24.56 0.19
N PRO A 88 7.16 -25.44 -0.67
CA PRO A 88 7.53 -26.87 -0.65
C PRO A 88 9.00 -27.13 -1.02
N GLY A 89 9.68 -26.17 -1.67
CA GLY A 89 11.09 -26.26 -2.03
C GLY A 89 12.06 -25.87 -0.91
N ILE A 90 11.57 -25.51 0.28
CA ILE A 90 12.44 -25.19 1.41
C ILE A 90 12.59 -26.43 2.31
N PRO A 91 13.84 -26.85 2.63
CA PRO A 91 14.06 -27.96 3.57
C PRO A 91 13.42 -27.67 4.94
N LYS A 92 12.94 -28.74 5.61
CA LYS A 92 12.42 -28.62 6.97
C LYS A 92 13.52 -28.09 7.90
N ASP A 93 13.14 -27.21 8.79
CA ASP A 93 14.03 -26.59 9.79
C ASP A 93 15.10 -25.64 9.22
N HIS A 94 15.04 -25.29 7.94
CA HIS A 94 15.97 -24.31 7.37
C HIS A 94 15.71 -22.90 7.93
N PRO A 95 16.77 -22.12 8.29
CA PRO A 95 16.63 -20.80 8.91
C PRO A 95 15.83 -19.79 8.08
N VAL A 96 15.81 -19.95 6.76
CA VAL A 96 15.06 -19.07 5.83
C VAL A 96 13.57 -19.03 6.17
N THR A 97 13.00 -20.14 6.66
CA THR A 97 11.60 -20.20 7.07
C THR A 97 11.31 -19.14 8.14
N GLY A 98 12.19 -19.05 9.14
CA GLY A 98 12.09 -18.02 10.18
C GLY A 98 12.20 -16.60 9.61
N SER A 99 13.14 -16.34 8.72
CA SER A 99 13.34 -15.03 8.11
C SER A 99 12.14 -14.60 7.26
N ILE A 100 11.55 -15.52 6.47
CA ILE A 100 10.32 -15.28 5.69
C ILE A 100 9.18 -14.91 6.63
N PHE A 101 8.92 -15.69 7.68
CA PHE A 101 7.79 -15.43 8.57
C PHE A 101 7.96 -14.16 9.38
N MET A 102 9.17 -13.83 9.78
CA MET A 102 9.47 -12.56 10.44
C MET A 102 9.21 -11.37 9.53
N ASN A 103 9.63 -11.44 8.25
CA ASN A 103 9.34 -10.40 7.27
C ASN A 103 7.82 -10.24 7.03
N LEU A 104 7.11 -11.35 6.73
CA LEU A 104 5.67 -11.30 6.49
C LEU A 104 4.89 -10.80 7.71
N SER A 105 5.31 -11.18 8.93
CA SER A 105 4.68 -10.71 10.16
C SER A 105 4.95 -9.25 10.43
N ALA A 106 6.15 -8.75 10.10
CA ALA A 106 6.47 -7.34 10.20
C ALA A 106 5.64 -6.50 9.20
N ASN A 107 5.51 -6.95 7.95
CA ASN A 107 4.65 -6.31 6.95
C ASN A 107 3.17 -6.31 7.40
N LEU A 108 2.67 -7.44 7.90
CA LEU A 108 1.30 -7.56 8.41
C LEU A 108 1.00 -6.52 9.50
N LEU A 109 1.98 -6.26 10.35
CA LEU A 109 1.89 -5.27 11.43
C LEU A 109 2.21 -3.84 10.98
N GLY A 110 2.58 -3.61 9.71
CA GLY A 110 2.99 -2.30 9.19
C GLY A 110 4.35 -1.82 9.72
N LEU A 111 5.23 -2.76 10.12
CA LEU A 111 6.59 -2.48 10.63
C LEU A 111 7.62 -2.47 9.50
N ASP A 112 7.49 -1.54 8.55
CA ASP A 112 8.31 -1.49 7.32
C ASP A 112 9.82 -1.47 7.61
N ASN A 113 10.24 -0.74 8.66
CA ASN A 113 11.64 -0.65 9.08
C ASN A 113 12.22 -2.01 9.51
N ALA A 114 11.39 -2.87 10.12
CA ALA A 114 11.79 -4.22 10.52
C ALA A 114 11.63 -5.23 9.39
N ALA A 115 10.63 -5.05 8.52
CA ALA A 115 10.31 -5.96 7.43
C ALA A 115 11.43 -6.03 6.39
N THR A 116 11.95 -4.90 5.93
CA THR A 116 12.95 -4.84 4.85
C THR A 116 14.24 -5.59 5.17
N PRO A 117 14.94 -5.40 6.31
CA PRO A 117 16.13 -6.17 6.66
C PRO A 117 15.87 -7.68 6.75
N MET A 118 14.71 -8.08 7.29
CA MET A 118 14.32 -9.49 7.39
C MET A 118 14.07 -10.10 6.01
N GLY A 119 13.45 -9.35 5.08
CA GLY A 119 13.22 -9.77 3.71
C GLY A 119 14.52 -9.91 2.92
N LEU A 120 15.46 -8.98 3.06
CA LEU A 120 16.79 -9.08 2.45
C LEU A 120 17.55 -10.31 2.94
N LYS A 121 17.49 -10.60 4.25
CA LYS A 121 18.06 -11.80 4.83
C LYS A 121 17.38 -13.06 4.28
N ALA A 122 16.06 -13.08 4.17
CA ALA A 122 15.32 -14.19 3.59
C ALA A 122 15.76 -14.42 2.13
N MET A 123 15.92 -13.36 1.34
CA MET A 123 16.37 -13.48 -0.06
C MET A 123 17.80 -14.02 -0.18
N GLN A 124 18.73 -13.60 0.67
CA GLN A 124 20.09 -14.16 0.70
C GLN A 124 20.06 -15.67 0.99
N GLN A 125 19.31 -16.09 2.00
CA GLN A 125 19.17 -17.50 2.35
C GLN A 125 18.45 -18.31 1.26
N LEU A 126 17.47 -17.72 0.56
CA LEU A 126 16.82 -18.35 -0.61
C LEU A 126 17.78 -18.47 -1.79
N GLN A 127 18.72 -17.54 -1.94
CA GLN A 127 19.74 -17.61 -2.99
C GLN A 127 20.79 -18.69 -2.71
N GLU A 128 21.12 -18.96 -1.45
CA GLU A 128 21.95 -20.09 -1.05
C GLU A 128 21.31 -21.42 -1.47
N LEU A 129 19.99 -21.57 -1.25
CA LEU A 129 19.18 -22.73 -1.64
C LEU A 129 18.88 -22.81 -3.15
N ASN A 130 19.23 -21.79 -3.93
CA ASN A 130 18.94 -21.77 -5.35
C ASN A 130 19.95 -22.64 -6.12
N GLU A 131 19.59 -23.89 -6.39
CA GLU A 131 20.42 -24.86 -7.13
C GLU A 131 20.42 -24.61 -8.65
N GLY A 132 19.48 -23.80 -9.15
CA GLY A 132 19.37 -23.45 -10.57
C GLY A 132 20.39 -22.41 -11.02
N LYS A 133 20.08 -21.73 -12.13
CA LYS A 133 20.89 -20.58 -12.58
C LYS A 133 20.81 -19.47 -11.54
N LYS A 134 21.96 -19.02 -11.07
CA LYS A 134 22.04 -18.03 -9.97
C LYS A 134 21.45 -16.66 -10.30
N ASP A 135 21.25 -16.35 -11.58
CA ASP A 135 20.58 -15.13 -12.06
C ASP A 135 19.07 -15.30 -12.29
N THR A 136 18.52 -16.48 -12.03
CA THR A 136 17.12 -16.83 -12.29
C THR A 136 16.39 -17.12 -10.98
N ALA A 137 15.21 -16.52 -10.82
CA ALA A 137 14.39 -16.68 -9.61
C ALA A 137 13.95 -18.12 -9.37
N SER A 138 14.15 -18.64 -8.16
CA SER A 138 13.63 -19.94 -7.73
C SER A 138 12.14 -19.84 -7.35
N ASN A 139 11.45 -20.97 -7.30
CA ASN A 139 10.03 -21.02 -6.92
C ASN A 139 9.75 -20.41 -5.53
N PRO A 140 10.53 -20.70 -4.46
CA PRO A 140 10.34 -20.04 -3.17
C PRO A 140 10.53 -18.52 -3.23
N MET A 141 11.51 -18.03 -3.99
CA MET A 141 11.72 -16.60 -4.18
C MET A 141 10.51 -15.93 -4.80
N ILE A 142 9.93 -16.54 -5.84
CA ILE A 142 8.75 -16.01 -6.54
C ILE A 142 7.56 -15.93 -5.59
N MET A 143 7.27 -16.99 -4.83
CA MET A 143 6.20 -17.00 -3.84
C MET A 143 6.40 -15.91 -2.79
N PHE A 144 7.61 -15.82 -2.23
CA PHE A 144 7.97 -14.81 -1.23
C PHE A 144 7.75 -13.39 -1.75
N LEU A 145 8.20 -13.10 -2.99
CA LEU A 145 8.05 -11.79 -3.59
C LEU A 145 6.59 -11.42 -3.92
N CYS A 146 5.81 -12.37 -4.45
CA CYS A 146 4.42 -12.10 -4.76
C CYS A 146 3.58 -11.83 -3.49
N ILE A 147 3.85 -12.53 -2.38
CA ILE A 147 3.20 -12.25 -1.09
C ILE A 147 3.63 -10.86 -0.57
N ASN A 148 4.90 -10.47 -0.68
CA ASN A 148 5.35 -9.13 -0.30
C ASN A 148 4.71 -8.05 -1.18
N ALA A 149 4.70 -8.23 -2.51
CA ALA A 149 4.10 -7.28 -3.45
C ALA A 149 2.60 -7.09 -3.23
N SER A 150 1.87 -8.16 -2.86
CA SER A 150 0.45 -8.04 -2.50
C SER A 150 0.19 -7.24 -1.22
N GLY A 151 1.23 -6.98 -0.43
CA GLY A 151 1.24 -6.01 0.66
C GLY A 151 0.25 -6.30 1.78
N LEU A 152 0.10 -7.58 2.19
CA LEU A 152 -0.83 -7.96 3.26
C LEU A 152 -0.57 -7.12 4.53
N THR A 153 -1.42 -6.14 4.76
CA THR A 153 -1.31 -5.20 5.89
C THR A 153 -2.56 -5.28 6.75
N LEU A 154 -2.38 -5.53 8.04
CA LEU A 154 -3.47 -5.50 9.02
C LEU A 154 -3.74 -4.07 9.50
N ILE A 155 -2.70 -3.23 9.54
CA ILE A 155 -2.79 -1.89 10.14
C ILE A 155 -2.24 -0.84 9.14
N PRO A 156 -3.11 -0.20 8.32
CA PRO A 156 -2.69 0.78 7.31
C PRO A 156 -2.43 2.17 7.93
N ILE A 157 -1.56 2.24 8.92
CA ILE A 157 -1.30 3.45 9.73
C ILE A 157 -0.94 4.64 8.86
N THR A 158 -0.02 4.45 7.93
CA THR A 158 0.50 5.54 7.08
C THR A 158 -0.61 6.26 6.33
N ILE A 159 -1.61 5.53 5.83
CA ILE A 159 -2.74 6.13 5.10
C ILE A 159 -3.64 6.91 6.04
N MET A 160 -3.97 6.33 7.20
CA MET A 160 -4.79 7.02 8.20
C MET A 160 -4.12 8.31 8.70
N MET A 161 -2.78 8.32 8.83
CA MET A 161 -2.01 9.51 9.18
C MET A 161 -2.17 10.63 8.15
N TYR A 162 -2.04 10.32 6.86
CA TYR A 162 -2.23 11.30 5.78
C TYR A 162 -3.66 11.82 5.75
N ARG A 163 -4.66 10.95 5.93
CA ARG A 163 -6.07 11.35 6.01
C ARG A 163 -6.32 12.28 7.19
N ALA A 164 -5.78 11.96 8.38
CA ALA A 164 -5.88 12.82 9.56
C ALA A 164 -5.24 14.19 9.32
N GLN A 165 -4.06 14.23 8.68
CA GLN A 165 -3.35 15.47 8.37
C GLN A 165 -4.11 16.34 7.35
N LEU A 166 -4.85 15.72 6.42
CA LEU A 166 -5.63 16.41 5.41
C LEU A 166 -7.09 16.67 5.84
N GLY A 167 -7.37 16.55 7.14
CA GLY A 167 -8.63 16.96 7.74
C GLY A 167 -9.80 16.01 7.50
N ALA A 168 -9.57 14.72 7.28
CA ALA A 168 -10.63 13.73 7.25
C ALA A 168 -11.41 13.73 8.58
N ALA A 169 -12.72 13.74 8.52
CA ALA A 169 -13.59 13.70 9.71
C ALA A 169 -13.39 12.38 10.49
N ASN A 170 -13.17 11.28 9.79
CA ASN A 170 -12.82 9.98 10.36
C ASN A 170 -11.68 9.33 9.57
N PRO A 171 -10.42 9.52 10.00
CA PRO A 171 -9.26 8.96 9.29
C PRO A 171 -9.25 7.44 9.19
N SER A 172 -9.95 6.74 10.09
CA SER A 172 -9.97 5.27 10.14
C SER A 172 -11.14 4.64 9.37
N ASP A 173 -12.01 5.40 8.72
CA ASP A 173 -13.14 4.85 7.95
C ASP A 173 -12.71 3.95 6.77
N VAL A 174 -11.53 4.20 6.21
CA VAL A 174 -10.92 3.39 5.13
C VAL A 174 -10.20 2.14 5.64
N PHE A 175 -10.07 1.94 6.96
CA PHE A 175 -9.31 0.83 7.55
C PHE A 175 -9.84 -0.53 7.10
N LEU A 176 -11.13 -0.78 7.29
CA LEU A 176 -11.74 -2.05 6.93
C LEU A 176 -11.74 -2.31 5.41
N PRO A 177 -12.10 -1.34 4.55
CA PRO A 177 -11.93 -1.48 3.11
C PRO A 177 -10.49 -1.79 2.68
N ILE A 178 -9.48 -1.14 3.25
CA ILE A 178 -8.07 -1.43 2.96
C ILE A 178 -7.72 -2.86 3.35
N MET A 179 -8.11 -3.30 4.55
CA MET A 179 -7.86 -4.66 5.03
C MET A 179 -8.48 -5.70 4.08
N LEU A 180 -9.70 -5.50 3.63
CA LEU A 180 -10.37 -6.39 2.68
C LEU A 180 -9.71 -6.37 1.30
N ALA A 181 -9.31 -5.20 0.80
CA ALA A 181 -8.65 -5.06 -0.48
C ALA A 181 -7.27 -5.75 -0.49
N THR A 182 -6.46 -5.56 0.55
CA THR A 182 -5.14 -6.18 0.65
C THR A 182 -5.24 -7.70 0.86
N PHE A 183 -6.25 -8.20 1.58
CA PHE A 183 -6.51 -9.64 1.66
C PHE A 183 -6.90 -10.22 0.32
N THR A 184 -7.72 -9.52 -0.47
CA THR A 184 -8.10 -9.93 -1.83
C THR A 184 -6.88 -9.98 -2.75
N SER A 185 -6.03 -8.95 -2.74
CA SER A 185 -4.77 -8.90 -3.48
C SER A 185 -3.86 -10.08 -3.13
N THR A 186 -3.67 -10.35 -1.83
CA THR A 186 -2.82 -11.45 -1.34
C THR A 186 -3.39 -12.82 -1.71
N LEU A 187 -4.69 -13.00 -1.63
CA LEU A 187 -5.35 -14.23 -2.06
C LEU A 187 -5.07 -14.51 -3.53
N VAL A 188 -5.25 -13.52 -4.39
CA VAL A 188 -4.99 -13.63 -5.83
C VAL A 188 -3.51 -13.87 -6.12
N ALA A 189 -2.58 -13.17 -5.43
CA ALA A 189 -1.15 -13.39 -5.55
C ALA A 189 -0.76 -14.85 -5.28
N ILE A 190 -1.21 -15.37 -4.14
CA ILE A 190 -0.91 -16.75 -3.74
C ILE A 190 -1.54 -17.76 -4.71
N LEU A 191 -2.80 -17.55 -5.10
CA LEU A 191 -3.48 -18.43 -6.07
C LEU A 191 -2.75 -18.45 -7.41
N ALA A 192 -2.38 -17.29 -7.95
CA ALA A 192 -1.65 -17.18 -9.22
C ALA A 192 -0.31 -17.93 -9.17
N VAL A 193 0.46 -17.77 -8.09
CA VAL A 193 1.73 -18.49 -7.93
C VAL A 193 1.52 -19.98 -7.70
N CYS A 194 0.52 -20.39 -6.91
CA CYS A 194 0.20 -21.80 -6.68
C CYS A 194 -0.17 -22.52 -8.00
N ILE A 195 -0.95 -21.87 -8.87
CA ILE A 195 -1.28 -22.40 -10.20
C ILE A 195 0.00 -22.59 -11.03
N GLN A 196 0.86 -21.58 -11.09
CA GLN A 196 2.11 -21.65 -11.87
C GLN A 196 3.11 -22.69 -11.32
N GLN A 197 3.14 -22.88 -10.01
CA GLN A 197 4.03 -23.85 -9.35
C GLN A 197 3.40 -25.22 -9.15
N ARG A 198 2.15 -25.40 -9.56
CA ARG A 198 1.37 -26.65 -9.39
C ARG A 198 1.31 -27.08 -7.91
N ILE A 199 1.24 -26.14 -6.99
CA ILE A 199 1.06 -26.41 -5.57
C ILE A 199 -0.40 -26.86 -5.38
N ASN A 200 -0.59 -28.00 -4.72
CA ASN A 200 -1.93 -28.50 -4.45
C ASN A 200 -2.64 -27.63 -3.40
N ILE A 201 -3.56 -26.80 -3.85
CA ILE A 201 -4.35 -25.86 -3.02
C ILE A 201 -5.38 -26.60 -2.16
N LEU A 202 -5.77 -27.84 -2.54
CA LEU A 202 -6.77 -28.66 -1.84
C LEU A 202 -6.20 -29.32 -0.56
N GLN A 203 -4.95 -29.07 -0.20
CA GLN A 203 -4.42 -29.50 1.10
C GLN A 203 -5.23 -28.84 2.23
N LYS A 204 -5.58 -29.64 3.25
CA LYS A 204 -6.46 -29.22 4.36
C LYS A 204 -6.11 -27.84 4.94
N ASN A 205 -4.84 -27.57 5.19
CA ASN A 205 -4.40 -26.29 5.80
C ASN A 205 -4.56 -25.11 4.86
N LEU A 206 -4.26 -25.28 3.55
CA LEU A 206 -4.44 -24.24 2.55
C LEU A 206 -5.92 -24.01 2.25
N LEU A 207 -6.70 -25.10 2.16
CA LEU A 207 -8.15 -25.01 1.95
C LEU A 207 -8.85 -24.30 3.12
N LEU A 208 -8.45 -24.59 4.36
CA LEU A 208 -8.98 -23.91 5.55
C LEU A 208 -8.57 -22.42 5.57
N PHE A 209 -7.35 -22.10 5.15
CA PHE A 209 -6.90 -20.70 5.08
C PHE A 209 -7.63 -19.94 3.97
N PHE A 210 -7.59 -20.43 2.73
CA PHE A 210 -8.23 -19.77 1.59
C PHE A 210 -9.76 -19.79 1.72
N GLY A 211 -10.34 -20.90 2.13
CA GLY A 211 -11.78 -21.02 2.36
C GLY A 211 -12.25 -20.14 3.52
N GLY A 212 -11.50 -20.12 4.63
CA GLY A 212 -11.77 -19.28 5.78
C GLY A 212 -11.65 -17.79 5.44
N LEU A 213 -10.60 -17.40 4.70
CA LEU A 213 -10.38 -16.03 4.26
C LEU A 213 -11.47 -15.58 3.28
N SER A 214 -11.80 -16.43 2.29
CA SER A 214 -12.87 -16.14 1.33
C SER A 214 -14.24 -16.07 2.01
N ALA A 215 -14.51 -16.95 2.97
CA ALA A 215 -15.75 -16.92 3.76
C ALA A 215 -15.83 -15.67 4.64
N PHE A 216 -14.71 -15.25 5.25
CA PHE A 216 -14.65 -14.01 6.02
C PHE A 216 -14.93 -12.77 5.17
N ILE A 217 -14.24 -12.64 4.02
CA ILE A 217 -14.43 -11.52 3.08
C ILE A 217 -15.86 -11.54 2.54
N GLY A 218 -16.33 -12.68 2.05
CA GLY A 218 -17.68 -12.85 1.52
C GLY A 218 -18.77 -12.60 2.57
N GLY A 219 -18.54 -13.06 3.80
CA GLY A 219 -19.44 -12.82 4.94
C GLY A 219 -19.52 -11.34 5.32
N LEU A 220 -18.39 -10.63 5.34
CA LEU A 220 -18.39 -9.18 5.57
C LEU A 220 -19.09 -8.42 4.44
N ILE A 221 -18.80 -8.74 3.18
CA ILE A 221 -19.46 -8.13 2.02
C ILE A 221 -20.98 -8.39 2.10
N TRP A 222 -21.39 -9.62 2.38
CA TRP A 222 -22.81 -9.95 2.53
C TRP A 222 -23.47 -9.20 3.69
N LEU A 223 -22.80 -9.13 4.84
CA LEU A 223 -23.29 -8.41 6.01
C LEU A 223 -23.46 -6.91 5.68
N PHE A 224 -22.45 -6.27 5.14
CA PHE A 224 -22.50 -4.85 4.83
C PHE A 224 -23.47 -4.51 3.70
N ASN A 225 -23.63 -5.41 2.71
CA ASN A 225 -24.62 -5.22 1.66
C ASN A 225 -26.08 -5.35 2.13
N SER A 226 -26.30 -5.94 3.31
CA SER A 226 -27.63 -6.06 3.93
C SER A 226 -27.97 -4.92 4.90
N LEU A 227 -27.03 -4.02 5.15
CA LEU A 227 -27.19 -2.88 6.08
C LEU A 227 -27.44 -1.59 5.31
N GLU A 228 -28.11 -0.65 5.96
CA GLU A 228 -28.23 0.73 5.48
C GLU A 228 -26.86 1.43 5.53
N GLN A 229 -26.60 2.39 4.62
CA GLN A 229 -25.31 3.06 4.48
C GLN A 229 -24.83 3.71 5.80
N GLU A 230 -25.74 4.28 6.56
CA GLU A 230 -25.41 4.86 7.87
C GLU A 230 -24.92 3.80 8.87
N GLN A 231 -25.54 2.61 8.86
CA GLN A 231 -25.13 1.48 9.70
C GLN A 231 -23.79 0.90 9.24
N VAL A 232 -23.54 0.82 7.92
CA VAL A 232 -22.24 0.40 7.35
C VAL A 232 -21.15 1.31 7.88
N SER A 233 -21.32 2.62 7.78
CA SER A 233 -20.37 3.62 8.29
C SER A 233 -20.14 3.48 9.80
N LEU A 234 -21.22 3.37 10.59
CA LEU A 234 -21.15 3.23 12.04
C LEU A 234 -20.41 1.95 12.46
N TYR A 235 -20.80 0.79 11.95
CA TYR A 235 -20.20 -0.49 12.34
C TYR A 235 -18.78 -0.64 11.84
N SER A 236 -18.46 -0.18 10.62
CA SER A 236 -17.10 -0.18 10.09
C SER A 236 -16.17 0.67 10.96
N THR A 237 -16.62 1.88 11.32
CA THR A 237 -15.85 2.80 12.17
C THR A 237 -15.66 2.23 13.58
N LEU A 238 -16.73 1.69 14.19
CA LEU A 238 -16.66 1.06 15.51
C LEU A 238 -15.69 -0.11 15.52
N PHE A 239 -15.79 -1.00 14.52
CA PHE A 239 -14.89 -2.13 14.36
C PHE A 239 -13.44 -1.68 14.21
N SER A 240 -13.18 -0.74 13.31
CA SER A 240 -11.84 -0.22 13.02
C SER A 240 -11.17 0.39 14.25
N ASN A 241 -11.88 1.29 14.94
CA ASN A 241 -11.35 1.98 16.11
C ASN A 241 -11.15 1.04 17.31
N THR A 242 -12.08 0.10 17.52
CA THR A 242 -11.95 -0.91 18.58
C THR A 242 -10.77 -1.83 18.32
N LEU A 243 -10.61 -2.30 17.07
CA LEU A 243 -9.49 -3.16 16.69
C LEU A 243 -8.15 -2.43 16.85
N LEU A 244 -8.04 -1.18 16.34
CA LEU A 244 -6.83 -0.38 16.48
C LEU A 244 -6.43 -0.16 17.94
N PHE A 245 -7.40 0.21 18.80
CA PHE A 245 -7.11 0.41 20.21
C PHE A 245 -6.73 -0.90 20.92
N THR A 246 -7.39 -2.01 20.56
CA THR A 246 -7.03 -3.35 21.05
C THR A 246 -5.60 -3.74 20.68
N ILE A 247 -5.15 -3.43 19.47
CA ILE A 247 -3.78 -3.67 19.03
C ILE A 247 -2.79 -2.82 19.84
N ILE A 248 -3.09 -1.53 20.06
CA ILE A 248 -2.26 -0.66 20.90
C ILE A 248 -2.11 -1.24 22.30
N CYS A 249 -3.23 -1.61 22.93
CA CYS A 249 -3.22 -2.24 24.26
C CYS A 249 -2.45 -3.56 24.24
N GLY A 250 -2.62 -4.38 23.19
CA GLY A 250 -1.89 -5.64 23.02
C GLY A 250 -0.37 -5.43 22.95
N PHE A 251 0.10 -4.39 22.25
CA PHE A 251 1.52 -4.04 22.17
C PHE A 251 2.05 -3.63 23.54
N ILE A 252 1.33 -2.77 24.27
CA ILE A 252 1.69 -2.35 25.62
C ILE A 252 1.78 -3.58 26.56
N VAL A 253 0.76 -4.44 26.57
CA VAL A 253 0.73 -5.64 27.39
C VAL A 253 1.90 -6.60 27.04
N SER A 254 2.22 -6.73 25.74
CA SER A 254 3.37 -7.55 25.32
C SER A 254 4.70 -6.99 25.84
N GLY A 255 4.85 -5.68 25.83
CA GLY A 255 6.02 -5.00 26.42
C GLY A 255 6.13 -5.22 27.92
N VAL A 256 5.03 -5.04 28.64
CA VAL A 256 4.98 -5.29 30.10
C VAL A 256 5.31 -6.73 30.43
N ARG A 257 4.75 -7.71 29.70
CA ARG A 257 5.05 -9.15 29.89
C ARG A 257 6.55 -9.48 29.71
N LYS A 258 7.22 -8.78 28.80
CA LYS A 258 8.66 -8.90 28.58
C LYS A 258 9.51 -8.06 29.54
N LYS A 259 8.88 -7.39 30.52
CA LYS A 259 9.55 -6.49 31.49
C LYS A 259 10.34 -5.37 30.82
N LEU A 260 9.87 -4.88 29.67
CA LEU A 260 10.45 -3.73 29.01
C LEU A 260 10.09 -2.45 29.76
N ASN A 261 10.99 -1.46 29.74
CA ASN A 261 10.58 -0.08 30.01
C ASN A 261 9.78 0.40 28.78
N VAL A 262 8.45 0.31 28.88
CA VAL A 262 7.51 0.60 27.78
C VAL A 262 7.64 2.06 27.32
N TYR A 263 7.84 2.98 28.29
CA TYR A 263 7.99 4.39 27.98
C TYR A 263 9.28 4.67 27.19
N ASP A 264 10.41 4.10 27.60
CA ASP A 264 11.67 4.28 26.86
C ASP A 264 11.62 3.66 25.46
N ALA A 265 10.95 2.50 25.31
CA ALA A 265 10.72 1.89 24.01
C ALA A 265 9.86 2.78 23.12
N PHE A 266 8.80 3.40 23.68
CA PHE A 266 8.00 4.39 22.97
C PHE A 266 8.83 5.59 22.51
N ILE A 267 9.63 6.18 23.40
CA ILE A 267 10.48 7.35 23.05
C ILE A 267 11.49 7.01 21.95
N GLU A 268 12.06 5.81 21.97
CA GLU A 268 12.97 5.35 20.92
C GLU A 268 12.27 5.32 19.56
N GLY A 269 11.09 4.69 19.46
CA GLY A 269 10.31 4.68 18.22
C GLY A 269 9.78 6.06 17.82
N ALA A 270 9.42 6.91 18.77
CA ALA A 270 9.00 8.28 18.51
C ALA A 270 10.12 9.12 17.87
N LYS A 271 11.37 8.94 18.29
CA LYS A 271 12.55 9.57 17.66
C LYS A 271 12.74 9.08 16.21
N GLU A 272 12.53 7.79 15.95
CA GLU A 272 12.54 7.24 14.58
C GLU A 272 11.43 7.88 13.73
N GLY A 273 10.25 8.11 14.31
CA GLY A 273 9.11 8.78 13.65
C GLY A 273 9.42 10.22 13.27
N PHE A 274 10.04 10.96 14.16
CA PHE A 274 10.50 12.32 13.89
C PHE A 274 11.53 12.36 12.75
N GLN A 275 12.53 11.48 12.80
CA GLN A 275 13.54 11.38 11.76
C GLN A 275 12.94 11.01 10.40
N THR A 276 11.96 10.10 10.38
CA THR A 276 11.22 9.71 9.18
C THR A 276 10.48 10.91 8.60
N ALA A 277 9.78 11.69 9.41
CA ALA A 277 9.05 12.89 8.98
C ALA A 277 9.96 13.89 8.26
N ILE A 278 11.15 14.15 8.81
CA ILE A 278 12.14 15.04 8.19
C ILE A 278 12.64 14.46 6.86
N THR A 279 12.91 13.16 6.84
CA THR A 279 13.46 12.48 5.66
C THR A 279 12.51 12.50 4.47
N ILE A 280 11.19 12.44 4.69
CA ILE A 280 10.20 12.41 3.60
C ILE A 280 9.93 13.80 2.99
N ILE A 281 10.28 14.91 3.64
CA ILE A 281 10.02 16.28 3.15
C ILE A 281 10.44 16.48 1.69
N PRO A 282 11.73 16.28 1.31
CA PRO A 282 12.17 16.54 -0.06
C PRO A 282 11.47 15.63 -1.09
N TYR A 283 11.16 14.40 -0.73
CA TYR A 283 10.46 13.47 -1.62
C TYR A 283 9.00 13.88 -1.85
N LEU A 284 8.30 14.32 -0.78
CA LEU A 284 6.93 14.82 -0.89
C LEU A 284 6.87 16.11 -1.72
N ILE A 285 7.77 17.06 -1.49
CA ILE A 285 7.86 18.29 -2.27
C ILE A 285 8.09 17.94 -3.75
N ALA A 286 9.09 17.13 -4.06
CA ALA A 286 9.41 16.78 -5.44
C ALA A 286 8.21 16.15 -6.17
N VAL A 287 7.53 15.19 -5.54
CA VAL A 287 6.40 14.49 -6.16
C VAL A 287 5.19 15.43 -6.31
N LEU A 288 4.81 16.17 -5.26
CA LEU A 288 3.66 17.08 -5.32
C LEU A 288 3.87 18.23 -6.30
N VAL A 289 5.09 18.78 -6.40
CA VAL A 289 5.40 19.81 -7.41
C VAL A 289 5.27 19.25 -8.82
N GLY A 290 5.80 18.05 -9.09
CA GLY A 290 5.64 17.41 -10.40
C GLY A 290 4.18 17.19 -10.80
N ILE A 291 3.36 16.68 -9.85
CA ILE A 291 1.92 16.48 -10.03
C ILE A 291 1.19 17.79 -10.19
N GLY A 292 1.49 18.80 -9.37
CA GLY A 292 0.88 20.12 -9.41
C GLY A 292 1.13 20.83 -10.75
N VAL A 293 2.36 20.78 -11.27
CA VAL A 293 2.71 21.28 -12.61
C VAL A 293 1.91 20.57 -13.70
N PHE A 294 1.84 19.24 -13.63
CA PHE A 294 1.13 18.42 -14.60
C PHE A 294 -0.38 18.68 -14.59
N ARG A 295 -0.96 18.87 -13.40
CA ARG A 295 -2.37 19.23 -13.24
C ARG A 295 -2.65 20.67 -13.70
N ALA A 296 -1.86 21.66 -13.29
CA ALA A 296 -2.04 23.06 -13.66
C ALA A 296 -1.93 23.30 -15.17
N SER A 297 -1.13 22.49 -15.88
CA SER A 297 -1.11 22.54 -17.34
C SER A 297 -2.43 22.07 -17.99
N GLY A 298 -3.28 21.33 -17.26
CA GLY A 298 -4.50 20.67 -17.75
C GLY A 298 -4.26 19.27 -18.34
N ALA A 299 -3.02 18.78 -18.37
CA ALA A 299 -2.70 17.48 -18.94
C ALA A 299 -3.32 16.32 -18.15
N MET A 300 -3.35 16.43 -16.82
CA MET A 300 -3.99 15.44 -15.93
C MET A 300 -5.49 15.35 -16.21
N ASP A 301 -6.18 16.49 -16.26
CA ASP A 301 -7.62 16.54 -16.44
C ASP A 301 -8.02 16.08 -17.83
N PHE A 302 -7.20 16.37 -18.85
CA PHE A 302 -7.41 15.84 -20.20
C PHE A 302 -7.37 14.29 -20.24
N ILE A 303 -6.41 13.68 -19.54
CA ILE A 303 -6.32 12.20 -19.46
C ILE A 303 -7.51 11.64 -18.69
N ILE A 304 -7.84 12.21 -17.54
CA ILE A 304 -8.96 11.76 -16.69
C ILE A 304 -10.26 11.85 -17.49
N GLU A 305 -10.51 12.95 -18.16
CA GLU A 305 -11.74 13.16 -18.94
C GLU A 305 -11.82 12.24 -20.17
N GLY A 306 -10.71 12.01 -20.85
CA GLY A 306 -10.64 11.03 -21.95
C GLY A 306 -11.01 9.61 -21.48
N VAL A 307 -10.51 9.18 -20.32
CA VAL A 307 -10.86 7.88 -19.73
C VAL A 307 -12.32 7.88 -19.27
N ARG A 308 -12.78 8.97 -18.64
CA ARG A 308 -14.18 9.13 -18.19
C ARG A 308 -15.16 8.96 -19.35
N MET A 309 -14.92 9.62 -20.50
CA MET A 309 -15.73 9.45 -21.69
C MET A 309 -15.74 7.99 -22.19
N GLY A 310 -14.58 7.33 -22.19
CA GLY A 310 -14.48 5.91 -22.56
C GLY A 310 -15.28 4.99 -21.65
N VAL A 311 -15.20 5.21 -20.33
CA VAL A 311 -15.94 4.44 -19.32
C VAL A 311 -17.44 4.70 -19.43
N ALA A 312 -17.84 5.96 -19.59
CA ALA A 312 -19.26 6.32 -19.80
C ALA A 312 -19.85 5.70 -21.07
N ALA A 313 -19.07 5.61 -22.16
CA ALA A 313 -19.50 5.03 -23.43
C ALA A 313 -19.86 3.53 -23.30
N ILE A 314 -19.28 2.80 -22.33
CA ILE A 314 -19.62 1.41 -22.04
C ILE A 314 -20.67 1.27 -20.93
N GLY A 315 -21.26 2.36 -20.46
CA GLY A 315 -22.36 2.38 -19.49
C GLY A 315 -21.94 2.12 -18.04
N LEU A 316 -20.66 2.28 -17.71
CA LEU A 316 -20.18 2.14 -16.34
C LEU A 316 -20.18 3.51 -15.62
N ASP A 317 -20.29 3.45 -14.29
CA ASP A 317 -20.11 4.61 -13.43
C ASP A 317 -18.69 5.18 -13.59
N THR A 318 -18.55 6.51 -13.53
CA THR A 318 -17.29 7.19 -13.81
C THR A 318 -16.63 7.82 -12.60
N GLU A 319 -17.23 7.70 -11.41
CA GLU A 319 -16.75 8.39 -10.22
C GLU A 319 -15.35 7.89 -9.82
N PHE A 320 -15.08 6.58 -10.00
CA PHE A 320 -13.77 5.99 -9.70
C PHE A 320 -12.62 6.51 -10.58
N VAL A 321 -12.94 7.10 -11.75
CA VAL A 321 -11.94 7.56 -12.73
C VAL A 321 -11.00 8.61 -12.13
N GLY A 322 -11.48 9.42 -11.17
CA GLY A 322 -10.65 10.38 -10.46
C GLY A 322 -9.49 9.78 -9.66
N ALA A 323 -9.59 8.51 -9.28
CA ALA A 323 -8.53 7.79 -8.56
C ALA A 323 -7.58 7.00 -9.47
N LEU A 324 -7.81 6.95 -10.78
CA LEU A 324 -6.95 6.24 -11.75
C LEU A 324 -5.47 6.64 -11.67
N PRO A 325 -5.10 7.92 -11.48
CA PRO A 325 -3.70 8.28 -11.33
C PRO A 325 -3.01 7.53 -10.20
N THR A 326 -3.69 7.36 -9.05
CA THR A 326 -3.18 6.56 -7.93
C THR A 326 -3.07 5.08 -8.29
N MET A 327 -4.07 4.50 -8.96
CA MET A 327 -4.09 3.10 -9.37
C MET A 327 -2.95 2.77 -10.33
N LEU A 328 -2.72 3.61 -11.34
CA LEU A 328 -1.66 3.41 -12.34
C LEU A 328 -0.26 3.60 -11.75
N MET A 329 -0.11 4.53 -10.81
CA MET A 329 1.17 4.77 -10.15
C MET A 329 1.54 3.69 -9.13
N LYS A 330 0.57 2.99 -8.55
CA LYS A 330 0.80 2.07 -7.43
C LYS A 330 1.80 0.95 -7.75
N PRO A 331 1.69 0.19 -8.84
CA PRO A 331 2.69 -0.82 -9.18
C PRO A 331 4.06 -0.23 -9.54
N LEU A 332 4.11 1.02 -10.02
CA LEU A 332 5.32 1.66 -10.53
C LEU A 332 6.15 2.33 -9.44
N SER A 333 5.50 3.04 -8.52
CA SER A 333 6.17 3.85 -7.49
C SER A 333 5.28 4.10 -6.28
N GLY A 334 5.67 3.59 -5.12
CA GLY A 334 4.94 3.79 -3.86
C GLY A 334 4.89 5.27 -3.42
N SER A 335 5.99 6.00 -3.58
CA SER A 335 6.02 7.44 -3.29
C SER A 335 5.23 8.25 -4.33
N GLY A 336 5.27 7.86 -5.60
CA GLY A 336 4.47 8.47 -6.66
C GLY A 336 2.97 8.25 -6.43
N ALA A 337 2.55 7.02 -6.13
CA ALA A 337 1.15 6.71 -5.82
C ALA A 337 0.66 7.45 -4.56
N ARG A 338 1.52 7.59 -3.54
CA ARG A 338 1.25 8.41 -2.35
C ARG A 338 1.02 9.87 -2.72
N GLY A 339 1.86 10.43 -3.60
CA GLY A 339 1.67 11.79 -4.11
C GLY A 339 0.34 11.96 -4.84
N MET A 340 -0.05 11.01 -5.71
CA MET A 340 -1.35 11.00 -6.39
C MET A 340 -2.52 10.89 -5.41
N MET A 341 -2.40 10.07 -4.36
CA MET A 341 -3.39 9.99 -3.29
C MET A 341 -3.56 11.34 -2.56
N LEU A 342 -2.43 11.98 -2.22
CA LEU A 342 -2.45 13.29 -1.55
C LEU A 342 -3.05 14.37 -2.45
N ASP A 343 -2.69 14.38 -3.74
CA ASP A 343 -3.28 15.28 -4.73
C ASP A 343 -4.79 15.05 -4.86
N ALA A 344 -5.23 13.80 -4.94
CA ALA A 344 -6.66 13.46 -4.97
C ALA A 344 -7.40 13.96 -3.72
N MET A 345 -6.84 13.75 -2.52
CA MET A 345 -7.44 14.24 -1.28
C MET A 345 -7.45 15.77 -1.20
N ASN A 346 -6.42 16.45 -1.68
CA ASN A 346 -6.37 17.91 -1.71
C ASN A 346 -7.37 18.51 -2.73
N THR A 347 -7.52 17.84 -3.88
CA THR A 347 -8.36 18.33 -4.98
C THR A 347 -9.84 18.08 -4.76
N TYR A 348 -10.17 16.85 -4.34
CA TYR A 348 -11.56 16.38 -4.20
C TYR A 348 -12.05 16.35 -2.76
N GLY A 349 -11.14 16.47 -1.78
CA GLY A 349 -11.42 16.31 -0.35
C GLY A 349 -11.06 14.91 0.16
N ALA A 350 -10.57 14.84 1.41
CA ALA A 350 -10.16 13.58 2.02
C ALA A 350 -11.33 12.60 2.23
N ASP A 351 -12.54 13.13 2.46
CA ASP A 351 -13.77 12.35 2.69
C ASP A 351 -14.62 12.18 1.42
N SER A 352 -14.18 12.70 0.27
CA SER A 352 -14.82 12.44 -1.02
C SER A 352 -14.67 10.96 -1.42
N PHE A 353 -15.52 10.49 -2.33
CA PHE A 353 -15.39 9.14 -2.90
C PHE A 353 -13.99 8.93 -3.51
N VAL A 354 -13.49 9.89 -4.31
CA VAL A 354 -12.16 9.82 -4.94
C VAL A 354 -11.04 9.83 -3.91
N GLY A 355 -11.15 10.65 -2.86
CA GLY A 355 -10.16 10.69 -1.77
C GLY A 355 -10.09 9.39 -0.98
N ARG A 356 -11.26 8.81 -0.63
CA ARG A 356 -11.35 7.50 0.03
C ARG A 356 -10.84 6.39 -0.89
N LEU A 357 -11.28 6.34 -2.14
CA LEU A 357 -10.83 5.34 -3.10
C LEU A 357 -9.31 5.41 -3.31
N SER A 358 -8.74 6.58 -3.50
CA SER A 358 -7.28 6.75 -3.63
C SER A 358 -6.54 6.25 -2.39
N SER A 359 -7.11 6.46 -1.20
CA SER A 359 -6.58 5.96 0.07
C SER A 359 -6.62 4.42 0.13
N ILE A 360 -7.73 3.81 -0.27
CA ILE A 360 -7.91 2.35 -0.28
C ILE A 360 -6.97 1.71 -1.31
N VAL A 361 -6.86 2.28 -2.51
CA VAL A 361 -5.92 1.83 -3.54
C VAL A 361 -4.48 1.90 -3.05
N GLN A 362 -4.09 2.99 -2.39
CA GLN A 362 -2.74 3.12 -1.83
C GLN A 362 -2.43 2.02 -0.81
N GLY A 363 -3.43 1.57 -0.06
CA GLY A 363 -3.29 0.51 0.94
C GLY A 363 -3.51 -0.92 0.44
N SER A 364 -4.05 -1.12 -0.76
CA SER A 364 -4.49 -2.43 -1.25
C SER A 364 -3.36 -3.39 -1.64
N CYS A 365 -2.16 -2.90 -1.91
CA CYS A 365 -0.97 -3.69 -2.26
C CYS A 365 0.30 -2.89 -1.94
N ASP A 366 1.47 -3.52 -2.06
CA ASP A 366 2.76 -2.81 -2.10
C ASP A 366 3.13 -2.45 -3.54
N THR A 367 4.29 -1.85 -3.74
CA THR A 367 4.76 -1.40 -5.05
C THR A 367 5.53 -2.52 -5.74
N THR A 368 4.89 -3.21 -6.67
CA THR A 368 5.43 -4.41 -7.33
C THR A 368 6.84 -4.21 -7.89
N PHE A 369 7.09 -3.17 -8.69
CA PHE A 369 8.41 -2.98 -9.31
C PHE A 369 9.48 -2.59 -8.29
N TYR A 370 9.13 -1.90 -7.20
CA TYR A 370 10.07 -1.61 -6.11
C TYR A 370 10.45 -2.88 -5.35
N VAL A 371 9.48 -3.70 -4.98
CA VAL A 371 9.69 -4.98 -4.26
C VAL A 371 10.58 -5.91 -5.09
N VAL A 372 10.28 -6.03 -6.38
CA VAL A 372 11.08 -6.84 -7.33
C VAL A 372 12.51 -6.30 -7.43
N ALA A 373 12.70 -5.01 -7.63
CA ALA A 373 14.02 -4.41 -7.76
C ALA A 373 14.85 -4.53 -6.47
N LEU A 374 14.23 -4.31 -5.32
CA LEU A 374 14.89 -4.37 -4.01
C LEU A 374 15.37 -5.81 -3.71
N TYR A 375 14.47 -6.75 -3.72
CA TYR A 375 14.76 -8.10 -3.25
C TYR A 375 15.55 -8.91 -4.29
N TYR A 376 15.19 -8.89 -5.56
CA TYR A 376 15.96 -9.56 -6.61
C TYR A 376 17.29 -8.88 -6.85
N GLY A 377 17.33 -7.54 -6.83
CA GLY A 377 18.57 -6.79 -6.97
C GLY A 377 19.58 -7.11 -5.89
N SER A 378 19.15 -7.33 -4.64
CA SER A 378 20.05 -7.66 -3.53
C SER A 378 20.82 -8.98 -3.68
N VAL A 379 20.31 -9.90 -4.51
CA VAL A 379 20.90 -11.23 -4.74
C VAL A 379 21.26 -11.50 -6.21
N GLY A 380 21.23 -10.47 -7.05
CA GLY A 380 21.68 -10.55 -8.45
C GLY A 380 20.75 -11.31 -9.40
N ILE A 381 19.46 -11.48 -9.04
CA ILE A 381 18.48 -12.10 -9.92
C ILE A 381 18.13 -11.12 -11.06
N ARG A 382 18.26 -11.57 -12.30
CA ARG A 382 17.92 -10.84 -13.53
C ARG A 382 16.67 -11.39 -14.22
N ASN A 383 16.51 -12.72 -14.21
CA ASN A 383 15.35 -13.38 -14.77
C ASN A 383 14.30 -13.62 -13.68
N THR A 384 13.26 -12.80 -13.66
CA THR A 384 12.19 -12.83 -12.68
C THR A 384 11.13 -13.91 -12.95
N ARG A 385 11.22 -14.61 -14.10
CA ARG A 385 10.23 -15.59 -14.55
C ARG A 385 8.81 -15.00 -14.52
N TYR A 386 7.85 -15.68 -13.91
CA TYR A 386 6.45 -15.24 -13.78
C TYR A 386 6.16 -14.37 -12.53
N THR A 387 7.17 -13.88 -11.80
CA THR A 387 6.95 -13.03 -10.62
C THR A 387 6.16 -11.78 -10.95
N VAL A 388 6.62 -11.01 -11.96
CA VAL A 388 6.01 -9.73 -12.32
C VAL A 388 4.56 -9.91 -12.81
N PRO A 389 4.24 -10.84 -13.74
CA PRO A 389 2.86 -11.10 -14.12
C PRO A 389 1.94 -11.49 -12.94
N CYS A 390 2.40 -12.35 -12.02
CA CYS A 390 1.60 -12.74 -10.86
C CYS A 390 1.37 -11.58 -9.89
N ALA A 391 2.40 -10.75 -9.65
CA ALA A 391 2.30 -9.59 -8.79
C ALA A 391 1.38 -8.52 -9.40
N LEU A 392 1.49 -8.22 -10.69
CA LEU A 392 0.59 -7.28 -11.38
C LEU A 392 -0.87 -7.76 -11.41
N LEU A 393 -1.09 -9.08 -11.49
CA LEU A 393 -2.44 -9.64 -11.37
C LEU A 393 -3.01 -9.41 -9.96
N ALA A 394 -2.17 -9.50 -8.93
CA ALA A 394 -2.56 -9.17 -7.56
C ALA A 394 -2.84 -7.67 -7.38
N ASP A 395 -2.02 -6.79 -7.98
CA ASP A 395 -2.24 -5.34 -7.98
C ASP A 395 -3.59 -4.99 -8.63
N LEU A 396 -3.89 -5.61 -9.78
CA LEU A 396 -5.17 -5.43 -10.47
C LEU A 396 -6.35 -5.90 -9.62
N ALA A 397 -6.24 -7.07 -8.98
CA ALA A 397 -7.27 -7.59 -8.10
C ALA A 397 -7.49 -6.67 -6.88
N GLY A 398 -6.40 -6.15 -6.29
CA GLY A 398 -6.45 -5.17 -5.22
C GLY A 398 -7.13 -3.87 -5.63
N ALA A 399 -6.82 -3.37 -6.84
CA ALA A 399 -7.46 -2.16 -7.38
C ALA A 399 -8.96 -2.37 -7.64
N ILE A 400 -9.36 -3.50 -8.25
CA ILE A 400 -10.77 -3.85 -8.46
C ILE A 400 -11.50 -3.98 -7.11
N ALA A 401 -10.90 -4.66 -6.14
CA ALA A 401 -11.45 -4.78 -4.80
C ALA A 401 -11.60 -3.40 -4.14
N ALA A 402 -10.60 -2.51 -4.28
CA ALA A 402 -10.66 -1.15 -3.75
C ALA A 402 -11.84 -0.37 -4.32
N VAL A 403 -12.06 -0.42 -5.64
CA VAL A 403 -13.21 0.22 -6.31
C VAL A 403 -14.51 -0.35 -5.76
N THR A 404 -14.68 -1.68 -5.80
CA THR A 404 -15.91 -2.34 -5.36
C THR A 404 -16.24 -2.03 -3.89
N LEU A 405 -15.22 -2.07 -3.02
CA LEU A 405 -15.38 -1.79 -1.59
C LEU A 405 -15.69 -0.32 -1.34
N THR A 406 -15.12 0.60 -2.14
CA THR A 406 -15.44 2.02 -2.00
C THR A 406 -16.90 2.29 -2.34
N TYR A 407 -17.43 1.69 -3.40
CA TYR A 407 -18.87 1.74 -3.70
C TYR A 407 -19.70 1.15 -2.58
N LEU A 408 -19.31 -0.02 -2.05
CA LEU A 408 -20.06 -0.68 -0.97
C LEU A 408 -20.11 0.15 0.33
N PHE A 409 -18.98 0.79 0.69
CA PHE A 409 -18.86 1.46 1.98
C PHE A 409 -19.23 2.95 1.95
N PHE A 410 -19.12 3.62 0.80
CA PHE A 410 -19.15 5.09 0.73
C PHE A 410 -20.02 5.65 -0.41
N GLN A 411 -20.67 4.81 -1.22
CA GLN A 411 -21.61 5.32 -2.19
C GLN A 411 -22.82 5.88 -1.47
N GLN A 412 -23.05 7.18 -1.60
CA GLN A 412 -24.32 7.79 -1.21
C GLN A 412 -25.36 7.38 -2.24
N ALA A 413 -26.45 6.78 -1.76
CA ALA A 413 -27.63 6.46 -2.57
C ALA A 413 -28.31 7.73 -3.08
#